data_bf2e46833c223a8f3485f81b47086fa6
#
_entry.id   bf2e46833c223a8f3485f81b47086fa6
#
_cell.length_a   1.000
_cell.length_b   1.000
_cell.length_c   1.000
_cell.angle_alpha   90.00
_cell.angle_beta   90.00
_cell.angle_gamma   90.00
#
_symmetry.space_group_name_H-M   'P 1'
#
loop_
_entity.id
_entity.type
_entity.pdbx_description
1 polymer ?
#
loop_
_entity_poly.entity_id
_entity_poly.type
_entity_poly.pdbx_seq_one_letter_code
_entity_poly.pdbx_strand_id
1 'polypeptide(L)'
;ETEGSEWAKDLSSRIIAIAGMKLNEANPLVRAWTEGFSRVVIYPSRSLNSVENSSVSEEEKKAEEAKAKKINFAAMRAMDACKKRGEVILVFPAGTRYRPGRPETKRGLREIDSYLRLFDIMILVSNNGNCLRFNPEDTENMLRDLVCKDEKILCASPVIDCKTFRNDVLSKLPADDPDPKQKTVDKVMEILEAQHDEIEKIRNVHEYF
;
A
#
# COMPACT_ATOMS: atom_id res chain seq x y z
N GLU A 1 -26.37 -10.27 10.08
CA GLU A 1 -26.00 -9.13 10.96
C GLU A 1 -25.03 -9.67 12.01
N THR A 2 -23.75 -9.57 11.74
CA THR A 2 -22.74 -9.79 12.78
C THR A 2 -22.75 -8.55 13.64
N GLU A 3 -23.28 -8.65 14.85
CA GLU A 3 -23.06 -7.67 15.90
C GLU A 3 -21.54 -7.56 16.09
N GLY A 4 -20.94 -6.51 15.49
CA GLY A 4 -19.52 -6.27 15.65
C GLY A 4 -19.22 -6.08 17.14
N SER A 5 -18.28 -6.86 17.66
CA SER A 5 -17.84 -6.69 19.04
C SER A 5 -17.36 -5.25 19.27
N GLU A 6 -17.47 -4.73 20.48
CA GLU A 6 -17.06 -3.36 20.81
C GLU A 6 -15.60 -3.10 20.42
N TRP A 7 -14.71 -4.09 20.59
CA TRP A 7 -13.32 -3.96 20.18
C TRP A 7 -13.17 -3.78 18.66
N ALA A 8 -14.02 -4.41 17.83
CA ALA A 8 -13.97 -4.25 16.38
C ALA A 8 -14.43 -2.85 15.96
N LYS A 9 -15.41 -2.28 16.65
CA LYS A 9 -15.85 -0.89 16.45
C LYS A 9 -14.74 0.09 16.85
N ASP A 10 -14.11 -0.13 17.99
CA ASP A 10 -12.99 0.69 18.46
C ASP A 10 -11.81 0.62 17.47
N LEU A 11 -11.39 -0.57 17.06
CA LEU A 11 -10.33 -0.75 16.08
C LEU A 11 -10.65 -0.06 14.75
N SER A 12 -11.86 -0.25 14.21
CA SER A 12 -12.26 0.35 12.94
C SER A 12 -12.26 1.88 12.98
N SER A 13 -12.63 2.47 14.11
CA SER A 13 -12.60 3.93 14.32
C SER A 13 -11.19 4.52 14.35
N ARG A 14 -10.18 3.70 14.62
CA ARG A 14 -8.77 4.12 14.71
C ARG A 14 -7.98 3.87 13.41
N ILE A 15 -8.59 3.27 12.39
CA ILE A 15 -7.89 2.99 11.14
C ILE A 15 -7.75 4.28 10.31
N ILE A 16 -6.50 4.62 9.99
CA ILE A 16 -6.13 5.74 9.14
C ILE A 16 -5.48 5.19 7.87
N ALA A 17 -6.07 5.44 6.72
CA ALA A 17 -5.53 4.95 5.44
C ALA A 17 -4.44 5.88 4.89
N ILE A 18 -3.38 5.31 4.31
CA ILE A 18 -2.46 6.07 3.47
C ILE A 18 -3.05 6.21 2.07
N ALA A 19 -3.19 7.44 1.60
CA ALA A 19 -3.75 7.76 0.30
C ALA A 19 -2.77 8.57 -0.56
N GLY A 20 -2.54 8.16 -1.79
CA GLY A 20 -1.77 8.94 -2.75
C GLY A 20 -2.55 10.19 -3.22
N MET A 21 -1.85 11.31 -3.42
CA MET A 21 -2.46 12.60 -3.81
C MET A 21 -3.32 12.50 -5.08
N LYS A 22 -2.95 11.66 -6.04
CA LYS A 22 -3.73 11.44 -7.27
C LYS A 22 -5.17 10.95 -7.04
N LEU A 23 -5.46 10.30 -5.91
CA LEU A 23 -6.84 9.91 -5.56
C LEU A 23 -7.73 11.12 -5.28
N ASN A 24 -7.15 12.25 -4.88
CA ASN A 24 -7.90 13.50 -4.67
C ASN A 24 -8.12 14.30 -5.96
N GLU A 25 -7.28 14.05 -6.98
CA GLU A 25 -7.29 14.77 -8.26
C GLU A 25 -8.05 14.03 -9.35
N ALA A 26 -8.33 12.73 -9.12
CA ALA A 26 -9.01 11.86 -10.06
C ALA A 26 -10.53 12.15 -10.17
N ASN A 27 -11.31 11.18 -10.56
CA ASN A 27 -12.75 11.24 -10.69
C ASN A 27 -13.45 11.78 -9.43
N PRO A 28 -14.41 12.72 -9.52
CA PRO A 28 -15.17 13.27 -8.39
C PRO A 28 -15.82 12.22 -7.48
N LEU A 29 -16.26 11.08 -8.03
CA LEU A 29 -16.83 9.98 -7.27
C LEU A 29 -15.76 9.28 -6.39
N VAL A 30 -14.56 9.05 -6.93
CA VAL A 30 -13.44 8.49 -6.18
C VAL A 30 -13.02 9.44 -5.07
N ARG A 31 -12.98 10.74 -5.35
CA ARG A 31 -12.68 11.77 -4.36
C ARG A 31 -13.72 11.77 -3.23
N ALA A 32 -15.00 11.83 -3.54
CA ALA A 32 -16.08 11.80 -2.55
C ALA A 32 -16.04 10.54 -1.68
N TRP A 33 -15.77 9.38 -2.32
CA TRP A 33 -15.61 8.12 -1.59
C TRP A 33 -14.41 8.14 -0.65
N THR A 34 -13.26 8.63 -1.11
CA THR A 34 -12.05 8.70 -0.28
C THR A 34 -12.15 9.76 0.82
N GLU A 35 -12.97 10.79 0.66
CA GLU A 35 -13.25 11.79 1.71
C GLU A 35 -14.03 11.20 2.88
N GLY A 36 -14.73 10.08 2.69
CA GLY A 36 -15.41 9.34 3.76
C GLY A 36 -14.49 8.59 4.74
N PHE A 37 -13.18 8.51 4.45
CA PHE A 37 -12.21 7.81 5.29
C PHE A 37 -11.22 8.78 5.95
N SER A 38 -10.87 8.49 7.21
CA SER A 38 -9.71 9.14 7.85
C SER A 38 -8.44 8.73 7.11
N ARG A 39 -7.65 9.70 6.65
CA ARG A 39 -6.48 9.41 5.81
C ARG A 39 -5.32 10.37 6.03
N VAL A 40 -4.11 9.87 5.78
CA VAL A 40 -2.91 10.66 5.59
C VAL A 40 -2.57 10.67 4.10
N VAL A 41 -2.46 11.86 3.52
CA VAL A 41 -2.15 12.01 2.08
C VAL A 41 -0.65 12.06 1.88
N ILE A 42 -0.14 11.24 0.95
CA ILE A 42 1.26 11.21 0.54
C ILE A 42 1.43 11.58 -0.94
N TYR A 43 2.64 12.00 -1.29
CA TYR A 43 3.07 12.08 -2.69
C TYR A 43 3.87 10.80 -3.02
N PRO A 44 3.31 9.85 -3.81
CA PRO A 44 3.97 8.56 -4.05
C PRO A 44 5.23 8.73 -4.92
N SER A 45 6.30 7.99 -4.61
CA SER A 45 7.55 7.98 -5.39
C SER A 45 7.32 7.62 -6.87
N ARG A 46 6.39 6.73 -7.18
CA ARG A 46 5.99 6.44 -8.58
C ARG A 46 5.51 7.66 -9.35
N SER A 47 4.86 8.61 -8.68
CA SER A 47 4.38 9.83 -9.33
C SER A 47 5.55 10.76 -9.65
N LEU A 48 6.59 10.80 -8.83
CA LEU A 48 7.84 11.51 -9.14
C LEU A 48 8.55 10.89 -10.32
N ASN A 49 8.75 9.57 -10.32
CA ASN A 49 9.42 8.86 -11.43
C ASN A 49 8.69 9.09 -12.77
N SER A 50 7.37 9.21 -12.77
CA SER A 50 6.63 9.53 -14.00
C SER A 50 6.83 10.97 -14.47
N VAL A 51 7.07 11.92 -13.57
CA VAL A 51 7.43 13.30 -13.89
C VAL A 51 8.88 13.40 -14.40
N GLU A 52 9.81 12.68 -13.75
CA GLU A 52 11.22 12.62 -14.18
C GLU A 52 11.37 12.10 -15.61
N ASN A 53 10.55 11.11 -15.99
CA ASN A 53 10.54 10.50 -17.32
C ASN A 53 9.67 11.24 -18.35
N SER A 54 9.06 12.36 -17.98
CA SER A 54 8.25 13.18 -18.88
C SER A 54 9.09 14.25 -19.57
N SER A 55 8.55 14.84 -20.65
CA SER A 55 9.15 15.96 -21.40
C SER A 55 8.98 17.32 -20.72
N VAL A 56 8.75 17.35 -19.43
CA VAL A 56 8.57 18.56 -18.60
C VAL A 56 9.93 19.25 -18.37
N SER A 57 9.90 20.56 -18.22
CA SER A 57 11.14 21.34 -17.98
C SER A 57 11.82 20.99 -16.65
N GLU A 58 13.13 21.21 -16.56
CA GLU A 58 13.90 20.96 -15.32
C GLU A 58 13.42 21.83 -14.15
N GLU A 59 12.88 23.01 -14.42
CA GLU A 59 12.31 23.88 -13.40
C GLU A 59 11.02 23.29 -12.81
N GLU A 60 10.15 22.76 -13.66
CA GLU A 60 8.92 22.09 -13.25
C GLU A 60 9.20 20.80 -12.48
N LYS A 61 10.21 20.02 -12.89
CA LYS A 61 10.64 18.82 -12.14
C LYS A 61 11.09 19.18 -10.73
N LYS A 62 11.94 20.22 -10.58
CA LYS A 62 12.41 20.70 -9.27
C LYS A 62 11.26 21.22 -8.40
N ALA A 63 10.30 21.92 -9.00
CA ALA A 63 9.11 22.40 -8.28
C ALA A 63 8.26 21.24 -7.75
N GLU A 64 8.07 20.20 -8.58
CA GLU A 64 7.27 19.03 -8.18
C GLU A 64 8.00 18.19 -7.12
N GLU A 65 9.33 18.05 -7.21
CA GLU A 65 10.11 17.43 -6.13
C GLU A 65 10.01 18.19 -4.79
N ALA A 66 10.09 19.52 -4.83
CA ALA A 66 9.95 20.34 -3.63
C ALA A 66 8.54 20.18 -3.00
N LYS A 67 7.51 20.15 -3.84
CA LYS A 67 6.13 19.89 -3.45
C LYS A 67 5.99 18.51 -2.81
N ALA A 68 6.55 17.48 -3.44
CA ALA A 68 6.53 16.11 -2.93
C ALA A 68 7.23 15.98 -1.57
N LYS A 69 8.41 16.59 -1.42
CA LYS A 69 9.16 16.63 -0.15
C LYS A 69 8.33 17.28 0.96
N LYS A 70 7.68 18.42 0.67
CA LYS A 70 6.81 19.13 1.64
C LYS A 70 5.62 18.25 2.07
N ILE A 71 4.93 17.64 1.12
CA ILE A 71 3.77 16.77 1.40
C ILE A 71 4.20 15.55 2.22
N ASN A 72 5.27 14.87 1.81
CA ASN A 72 5.73 13.66 2.49
C ASN A 72 6.29 13.96 3.89
N PHE A 73 6.91 15.11 4.11
CA PHE A 73 7.32 15.54 5.44
C PHE A 73 6.10 15.78 6.35
N ALA A 74 5.07 16.47 5.84
CA ALA A 74 3.83 16.68 6.58
C ALA A 74 3.12 15.36 6.89
N ALA A 75 3.11 14.42 5.93
CA ALA A 75 2.55 13.09 6.10
C ALA A 75 3.25 12.29 7.21
N MET A 76 4.59 12.30 7.25
CA MET A 76 5.35 11.63 8.32
C MET A 76 5.04 12.20 9.70
N ARG A 77 4.88 13.52 9.81
CA ARG A 77 4.45 14.15 11.06
C ARG A 77 3.03 13.76 11.47
N ALA A 78 2.12 13.68 10.50
CA ALA A 78 0.75 13.24 10.73
C ALA A 78 0.73 11.78 11.20
N MET A 79 1.50 10.88 10.58
CA MET A 79 1.61 9.49 11.01
C MET A 79 2.21 9.34 12.42
N ASP A 80 3.23 10.14 12.78
CA ASP A 80 3.76 10.16 14.15
C ASP A 80 2.70 10.61 15.17
N ALA A 81 1.89 11.61 14.81
CA ALA A 81 0.77 12.02 15.63
C ALA A 81 -0.30 10.93 15.76
N CYS A 82 -0.61 10.20 14.67
CA CYS A 82 -1.50 9.04 14.68
C CYS A 82 -0.98 7.95 15.65
N LYS A 83 0.32 7.62 15.55
CA LYS A 83 0.96 6.67 16.48
C LYS A 83 0.78 7.08 17.94
N LYS A 84 1.00 8.35 18.27
CA LYS A 84 0.85 8.90 19.63
C LYS A 84 -0.58 8.83 20.15
N ARG A 85 -1.58 8.84 19.27
CA ARG A 85 -3.00 8.66 19.64
C ARG A 85 -3.43 7.20 19.70
N GLY A 86 -2.55 6.23 19.38
CA GLY A 86 -2.87 4.81 19.32
C GLY A 86 -3.70 4.43 18.09
N GLU A 87 -3.59 5.18 17.01
CA GLU A 87 -4.25 4.90 15.73
C GLU A 87 -3.44 3.89 14.90
N VAL A 88 -4.14 3.18 14.03
CA VAL A 88 -3.58 2.13 13.17
C VAL A 88 -3.46 2.65 11.74
N ILE A 89 -2.27 2.59 11.18
CA ILE A 89 -2.04 3.01 9.81
C ILE A 89 -2.24 1.83 8.85
N LEU A 90 -3.20 1.95 7.95
CA LEU A 90 -3.45 1.00 6.87
C LEU A 90 -2.65 1.42 5.62
N VAL A 91 -1.79 0.53 5.15
CA VAL A 91 -0.92 0.76 4.00
C VAL A 91 -1.06 -0.35 2.97
N PHE A 92 -1.17 0.03 1.70
CA PHE A 92 -1.01 -0.87 0.57
C PHE A 92 0.43 -0.74 0.06
N PRO A 93 1.34 -1.69 0.36
CA PRO A 93 2.77 -1.47 0.19
C PRO A 93 3.20 -1.26 -1.27
N ALA A 94 2.48 -1.80 -2.25
CA ALA A 94 2.73 -1.53 -3.66
C ALA A 94 2.14 -0.20 -4.15
N GLY A 95 1.25 0.44 -3.38
CA GLY A 95 0.58 1.69 -3.74
C GLY A 95 -0.35 1.61 -4.95
N THR A 96 -0.53 0.41 -5.51
CA THR A 96 -1.42 0.14 -6.65
C THR A 96 -1.81 -1.34 -6.65
N ARG A 97 -2.86 -1.67 -7.38
CA ARG A 97 -3.25 -3.05 -7.62
C ARG A 97 -2.27 -3.69 -8.62
N TYR A 98 -1.88 -4.96 -8.37
CA TYR A 98 -1.09 -5.72 -9.33
C TYR A 98 -1.84 -5.82 -10.67
N ARG A 99 -1.10 -5.65 -11.77
CA ARG A 99 -1.59 -5.79 -13.14
C ARG A 99 -0.81 -6.88 -13.86
N PRO A 100 -1.47 -7.89 -14.42
CA PRO A 100 -0.82 -8.90 -15.26
C PRO A 100 0.00 -8.24 -16.39
N GLY A 101 1.19 -8.74 -16.62
CA GLY A 101 2.12 -8.15 -17.62
C GLY A 101 2.89 -6.92 -17.14
N ARG A 102 2.63 -6.43 -15.90
CA ARG A 102 3.33 -5.29 -15.29
C ARG A 102 3.91 -5.65 -13.93
N PRO A 103 5.02 -6.40 -13.87
CA PRO A 103 5.62 -6.87 -12.61
C PRO A 103 6.00 -5.74 -11.67
N GLU A 104 6.32 -4.55 -12.18
CA GLU A 104 6.61 -3.37 -11.38
C GLU A 104 5.43 -2.94 -10.49
N THR A 105 4.19 -3.30 -10.85
CA THR A 105 3.00 -2.99 -10.03
C THR A 105 2.88 -3.90 -8.80
N LYS A 106 3.63 -5.01 -8.76
CA LYS A 106 3.71 -5.92 -7.62
C LYS A 106 4.80 -5.51 -6.63
N ARG A 107 5.75 -4.70 -7.05
CA ARG A 107 6.87 -4.26 -6.22
C ARG A 107 6.42 -3.28 -5.14
N GLY A 108 6.85 -3.51 -3.91
CA GLY A 108 6.63 -2.60 -2.79
C GLY A 108 7.39 -1.28 -2.97
N LEU A 109 6.79 -0.20 -2.47
CA LEU A 109 7.36 1.14 -2.55
C LEU A 109 8.42 1.35 -1.46
N ARG A 110 9.55 1.94 -1.82
CA ARG A 110 10.70 2.14 -0.96
C ARG A 110 10.40 2.94 0.32
N GLU A 111 9.41 3.82 0.27
CA GLU A 111 8.94 4.60 1.43
C GLU A 111 8.38 3.75 2.59
N ILE A 112 7.98 2.51 2.34
CA ILE A 112 7.52 1.58 3.37
C ILE A 112 8.59 1.34 4.44
N ASP A 113 9.88 1.30 4.08
CA ASP A 113 10.96 1.22 5.08
C ASP A 113 10.91 2.37 6.10
N SER A 114 10.50 3.57 5.67
CA SER A 114 10.36 4.71 6.58
C SER A 114 9.19 4.54 7.55
N TYR A 115 8.12 3.88 7.12
CA TYR A 115 6.99 3.55 8.01
C TYR A 115 7.39 2.47 9.02
N LEU A 116 8.13 1.44 8.58
CA LEU A 116 8.67 0.41 9.49
C LEU A 116 9.66 0.97 10.52
N ARG A 117 10.28 2.11 10.25
CA ARG A 117 11.10 2.83 11.25
C ARG A 117 10.29 3.67 12.21
N LEU A 118 9.12 4.13 11.77
CA LEU A 118 8.26 4.98 12.59
C LEU A 118 7.43 4.16 13.59
N PHE A 119 6.88 3.01 13.14
CA PHE A 119 5.98 2.19 13.95
C PHE A 119 6.72 1.06 14.66
N ASP A 120 6.15 0.60 15.79
CA ASP A 120 6.76 -0.42 16.64
C ASP A 120 6.44 -1.83 16.13
N ILE A 121 5.20 -2.03 15.66
CA ILE A 121 4.70 -3.32 15.18
C ILE A 121 4.05 -3.18 13.82
N MET A 122 4.02 -4.29 13.07
CA MET A 122 3.22 -4.46 11.86
C MET A 122 2.46 -5.77 11.87
N ILE A 123 1.35 -5.81 11.18
CA ILE A 123 0.59 -7.01 10.83
C ILE A 123 0.46 -7.02 9.32
N LEU A 124 0.90 -8.09 8.69
CA LEU A 124 0.79 -8.27 7.24
C LEU A 124 -0.54 -8.96 6.93
N VAL A 125 -1.34 -8.36 6.07
CA VAL A 125 -2.65 -8.92 5.70
C VAL A 125 -2.65 -9.21 4.21
N SER A 126 -2.71 -10.49 3.85
CA SER A 126 -2.97 -10.89 2.48
C SER A 126 -4.46 -10.76 2.17
N ASN A 127 -4.76 -10.33 0.95
CA ASN A 127 -6.12 -10.16 0.44
C ASN A 127 -6.28 -11.05 -0.79
N ASN A 128 -6.92 -12.17 -0.59
CA ASN A 128 -7.16 -13.19 -1.60
C ASN A 128 -8.54 -13.02 -2.24
N GLY A 129 -8.67 -13.43 -3.50
CA GLY A 129 -9.89 -13.26 -4.29
C GLY A 129 -9.87 -12.03 -5.21
N ASN A 130 -10.53 -12.11 -6.35
CA ASN A 130 -10.47 -11.12 -7.44
C ASN A 130 -11.87 -10.72 -7.92
N CYS A 131 -12.57 -9.90 -7.11
CA CYS A 131 -13.89 -9.37 -7.47
C CYS A 131 -13.87 -8.29 -8.55
N LEU A 132 -12.70 -7.68 -8.82
CA LEU A 132 -12.51 -6.70 -9.88
C LEU A 132 -11.45 -7.23 -10.84
N ARG A 133 -11.89 -7.82 -11.94
CA ARG A 133 -11.02 -8.37 -12.98
C ARG A 133 -10.71 -7.31 -14.03
N PHE A 134 -9.51 -7.34 -14.57
CA PHE A 134 -9.14 -6.45 -15.65
C PHE A 134 -10.01 -6.71 -16.88
N ASN A 135 -10.47 -5.64 -17.51
CA ASN A 135 -11.10 -5.74 -18.81
C ASN A 135 -9.99 -6.05 -19.86
N PRO A 136 -10.07 -7.18 -20.58
CA PRO A 136 -9.07 -7.52 -21.59
C PRO A 136 -9.02 -6.55 -22.77
N GLU A 137 -10.11 -5.82 -23.02
CA GLU A 137 -10.19 -4.81 -24.09
C GLU A 137 -9.52 -3.47 -23.68
N ASP A 138 -9.40 -3.20 -22.39
CA ASP A 138 -8.81 -1.95 -21.88
C ASP A 138 -8.21 -2.17 -20.49
N THR A 139 -7.06 -2.78 -20.45
CA THR A 139 -6.36 -3.14 -19.20
C THR A 139 -5.81 -1.94 -18.43
N GLU A 140 -5.78 -0.76 -19.04
CA GLU A 140 -5.23 0.46 -18.43
C GLU A 140 -6.27 1.23 -17.65
N ASN A 141 -7.53 1.14 -18.02
CA ASN A 141 -8.61 1.93 -17.44
C ASN A 141 -9.34 1.16 -16.35
N MET A 142 -9.00 1.44 -15.10
CA MET A 142 -9.63 0.79 -13.94
C MET A 142 -11.14 1.00 -13.83
N LEU A 143 -11.68 2.03 -14.48
CA LEU A 143 -13.14 2.29 -14.49
C LEU A 143 -13.90 1.31 -15.42
N ARG A 144 -13.17 0.57 -16.24
CA ARG A 144 -13.71 -0.45 -17.14
C ARG A 144 -13.48 -1.87 -16.62
N ASP A 145 -12.93 -2.02 -15.42
CA ASP A 145 -12.75 -3.34 -14.79
C ASP A 145 -14.08 -4.05 -14.62
N LEU A 146 -14.05 -5.37 -14.79
CA LEU A 146 -15.23 -6.23 -14.71
C LEU A 146 -15.49 -6.63 -13.26
N VAL A 147 -16.70 -6.38 -12.78
CA VAL A 147 -17.14 -6.84 -11.46
C VAL A 147 -17.54 -8.30 -11.56
N CYS A 148 -16.86 -9.16 -10.80
CA CYS A 148 -17.10 -10.58 -10.78
C CYS A 148 -17.39 -11.06 -9.36
N LYS A 149 -18.26 -12.07 -9.23
CA LYS A 149 -18.44 -12.75 -7.95
C LYS A 149 -17.18 -13.56 -7.65
N ASP A 150 -16.64 -13.42 -6.44
CA ASP A 150 -15.51 -14.19 -5.98
C ASP A 150 -15.50 -14.28 -4.46
N GLU A 151 -14.83 -15.29 -3.90
CA GLU A 151 -14.64 -15.42 -2.46
C GLU A 151 -13.46 -14.53 -2.02
N LYS A 152 -13.70 -13.69 -1.02
CA LYS A 152 -12.69 -12.84 -0.40
C LYS A 152 -12.23 -13.42 0.92
N ILE A 153 -10.94 -13.72 1.01
CA ILE A 153 -10.29 -14.15 2.25
C ILE A 153 -9.22 -13.14 2.63
N LEU A 154 -9.31 -12.61 3.83
CA LEU A 154 -8.27 -11.79 4.46
C LEU A 154 -7.55 -12.66 5.49
N CYS A 155 -6.24 -12.80 5.33
CA CYS A 155 -5.41 -13.54 6.27
C CYS A 155 -4.37 -12.61 6.90
N ALA A 156 -4.37 -12.56 8.23
CA ALA A 156 -3.45 -11.73 8.99
C ALA A 156 -2.27 -12.57 9.50
N SER A 157 -1.06 -12.03 9.41
CA SER A 157 0.13 -12.60 10.05
C SER A 157 0.07 -12.46 11.57
N PRO A 158 0.90 -13.19 12.32
CA PRO A 158 1.24 -12.81 13.68
C PRO A 158 1.80 -11.38 13.75
N VAL A 159 1.77 -10.79 14.93
CA VAL A 159 2.39 -9.48 15.19
C VAL A 159 3.90 -9.56 14.95
N ILE A 160 4.44 -8.62 14.18
CA ILE A 160 5.86 -8.54 13.84
C ILE A 160 6.41 -7.24 14.45
N ASP A 161 7.50 -7.33 15.22
CA ASP A 161 8.26 -6.17 15.68
C ASP A 161 9.03 -5.56 14.52
N CYS A 162 8.75 -4.30 14.19
CA CYS A 162 9.31 -3.62 13.02
C CYS A 162 10.84 -3.44 13.12
N LYS A 163 11.34 -3.14 14.31
CA LYS A 163 12.78 -2.92 14.54
C LYS A 163 13.57 -4.21 14.39
N THR A 164 13.11 -5.28 15.03
CA THR A 164 13.72 -6.61 14.92
C THR A 164 13.69 -7.08 13.48
N PHE A 165 12.54 -7.00 12.81
CA PHE A 165 12.39 -7.38 11.41
C PHE A 165 13.39 -6.66 10.51
N ARG A 166 13.49 -5.33 10.61
CA ARG A 166 14.43 -4.54 9.81
C ARG A 166 15.89 -4.94 10.10
N ASN A 167 16.26 -5.09 11.36
CA ASN A 167 17.61 -5.48 11.75
C ASN A 167 17.98 -6.86 11.21
N ASP A 168 17.07 -7.82 11.25
CA ASP A 168 17.26 -9.16 10.71
C ASP A 168 17.48 -9.16 9.19
N VAL A 169 16.73 -8.33 8.47
CA VAL A 169 16.95 -8.18 7.02
C VAL A 169 18.30 -7.52 6.75
N LEU A 170 18.58 -6.40 7.39
CA LEU A 170 19.80 -5.62 7.16
C LEU A 170 21.07 -6.38 7.53
N SER A 171 21.04 -7.19 8.58
CA SER A 171 22.19 -8.00 9.02
C SER A 171 22.63 -9.08 8.02
N LYS A 172 21.74 -9.46 7.10
CA LYS A 172 21.98 -10.48 6.07
C LYS A 172 22.44 -9.87 4.74
N LEU A 173 22.42 -8.54 4.62
CA LEU A 173 22.86 -7.86 3.41
C LEU A 173 24.37 -7.59 3.43
N PRO A 174 25.01 -7.55 2.24
CA PRO A 174 26.37 -7.02 2.11
C PRO A 174 26.45 -5.60 2.67
N ALA A 175 27.61 -5.23 3.22
CA ALA A 175 27.83 -3.90 3.78
C ALA A 175 27.74 -2.76 2.73
N ASP A 176 27.93 -3.11 1.47
CA ASP A 176 27.91 -2.23 0.30
C ASP A 176 26.64 -2.40 -0.54
N ASP A 177 25.56 -3.01 0.00
CA ASP A 177 24.31 -3.14 -0.73
C ASP A 177 23.80 -1.75 -1.18
N PRO A 178 23.48 -1.58 -2.47
CA PRO A 178 23.14 -0.27 -3.03
C PRO A 178 21.80 0.28 -2.54
N ASP A 179 20.86 -0.57 -2.12
CA ASP A 179 19.56 -0.12 -1.62
C ASP A 179 18.98 -1.01 -0.51
N PRO A 180 19.58 -1.00 0.70
CA PRO A 180 19.13 -1.80 1.82
C PRO A 180 17.68 -1.50 2.25
N LYS A 181 17.18 -0.29 1.99
CA LYS A 181 15.79 0.08 2.27
C LYS A 181 14.81 -0.68 1.38
N GLN A 182 15.12 -0.76 0.08
CA GLN A 182 14.30 -1.55 -0.84
C GLN A 182 14.32 -3.03 -0.48
N LYS A 183 15.48 -3.58 -0.07
CA LYS A 183 15.58 -4.98 0.37
C LYS A 183 14.69 -5.29 1.56
N THR A 184 14.58 -4.35 2.51
CA THR A 184 13.63 -4.48 3.63
C THR A 184 12.18 -4.56 3.14
N VAL A 185 11.81 -3.74 2.18
CA VAL A 185 10.47 -3.74 1.59
C VAL A 185 10.22 -4.97 0.74
N ASP A 186 11.21 -5.40 -0.05
CA ASP A 186 11.12 -6.62 -0.86
C ASP A 186 10.84 -7.84 0.05
N LYS A 187 11.44 -7.89 1.24
CA LYS A 187 11.16 -8.94 2.23
C LYS A 187 9.72 -8.90 2.79
N VAL A 188 9.15 -7.71 2.99
CA VAL A 188 7.72 -7.56 3.33
C VAL A 188 6.84 -8.15 2.22
N MET A 189 7.15 -7.81 0.97
CA MET A 189 6.38 -8.30 -0.19
C MET A 189 6.50 -9.81 -0.37
N GLU A 190 7.68 -10.38 -0.14
CA GLU A 190 7.92 -11.82 -0.18
C GLU A 190 7.05 -12.58 0.84
N ILE A 191 6.97 -12.06 2.08
CA ILE A 191 6.12 -12.67 3.12
C ILE A 191 4.64 -12.57 2.75
N LEU A 192 4.20 -11.42 2.26
CA LEU A 192 2.81 -11.23 1.80
C LEU A 192 2.46 -12.16 0.63
N GLU A 193 3.39 -12.35 -0.30
CA GLU A 193 3.22 -13.26 -1.43
C GLU A 193 3.12 -14.71 -0.97
N ALA A 194 4.03 -15.17 -0.11
CA ALA A 194 3.98 -16.51 0.45
C ALA A 194 2.67 -16.77 1.21
N GLN A 195 2.22 -15.81 2.03
CA GLN A 195 0.95 -15.90 2.75
C GLN A 195 -0.24 -15.94 1.80
N HIS A 196 -0.22 -15.13 0.73
CA HIS A 196 -1.25 -15.14 -0.31
C HIS A 196 -1.30 -16.51 -1.01
N ASP A 197 -0.17 -17.05 -1.40
CA ASP A 197 -0.09 -18.32 -2.13
C ASP A 197 -0.59 -19.52 -1.30
N GLU A 198 -0.34 -19.50 0.02
CA GLU A 198 -0.90 -20.53 0.91
C GLU A 198 -2.43 -20.46 1.00
N ILE A 199 -2.98 -19.26 1.06
CA ILE A 199 -4.45 -19.07 1.09
C ILE A 199 -5.09 -19.43 -0.25
N GLU A 200 -4.45 -19.14 -1.39
CA GLU A 200 -4.99 -19.54 -2.70
C GLU A 200 -5.13 -21.05 -2.86
N LYS A 201 -4.28 -21.86 -2.19
CA LYS A 201 -4.39 -23.34 -2.23
C LYS A 201 -5.69 -23.86 -1.58
N ILE A 202 -6.24 -23.15 -0.59
CA ILE A 202 -7.42 -23.56 0.16
C ILE A 202 -8.68 -22.78 -0.24
N ARG A 203 -8.52 -21.70 -1.00
CA ARG A 203 -9.64 -20.90 -1.48
C ARG A 203 -10.43 -21.68 -2.56
N ASN A 204 -11.74 -21.79 -2.36
CA ASN A 204 -12.61 -22.36 -3.38
C ASN A 204 -12.74 -21.38 -4.54
N VAL A 205 -11.99 -21.59 -5.60
CA VAL A 205 -12.15 -20.87 -6.85
C VAL A 205 -13.40 -21.37 -7.54
N HIS A 206 -14.52 -20.72 -7.31
CA HIS A 206 -15.68 -20.93 -8.14
C HIS A 206 -15.41 -20.23 -9.48
N GLU A 207 -15.23 -20.99 -10.54
CA GLU A 207 -15.27 -20.48 -11.90
C GLU A 207 -16.73 -20.03 -12.17
N TYR A 208 -17.00 -18.78 -11.90
CA TYR A 208 -18.24 -18.17 -12.36
C TYR A 208 -17.97 -17.64 -13.78
N PHE A 209 -18.47 -18.37 -14.75
CA PHE A 209 -18.62 -17.91 -16.12
C PHE A 209 -19.80 -16.97 -16.26
#